data_14f298cadaaef86649782576db96b1ee
#
_entry.id   14f298cadaaef86649782576db96b1ee
#
_cell.length_a   1.000
_cell.length_b   1.000
_cell.length_c   1.000
_cell.angle_alpha   90.00
_cell.angle_beta   90.00
_cell.angle_gamma   90.00
#
_symmetry.space_group_name_H-M   'P 1'
#
loop_
_entity.id
_entity.type
_entity.pdbx_description
1 polymer ?
#
loop_
_entity_poly.entity_id
_entity_poly.type
_entity_poly.pdbx_seq_one_letter_code
_entity_poly.pdbx_strand_id
1 'polypeptide(L)'
;SLHRNYLKDYKGGLYSYLTLTGELWTYLADLNEQCVEYRDFLMNQIMEQEGITEELKSRDQMEWVRRANNVRSRVDEIILNELVYV
;
A
#
# COMPACT_ATOMS: atom_id res chain seq x y z
N SER A 1 0.12 -10.84 8.72
CA SER A 1 -0.17 -9.69 7.87
C SER A 1 -1.66 -9.46 7.72
N LEU A 2 -2.03 -8.25 7.33
CA LEU A 2 -3.43 -7.89 7.12
C LEU A 2 -4.09 -8.76 6.05
N HIS A 3 -3.42 -8.96 4.93
CA HIS A 3 -3.99 -9.75 3.84
C HIS A 3 -4.10 -11.23 4.20
N ARG A 4 -3.13 -11.78 4.92
CA ARG A 4 -3.21 -13.17 5.40
C ARG A 4 -4.43 -13.37 6.29
N ASN A 5 -4.66 -12.46 7.22
CA ASN A 5 -5.81 -12.53 8.11
C ASN A 5 -7.12 -12.38 7.33
N TYR A 6 -7.15 -11.49 6.34
CA TYR A 6 -8.29 -11.34 5.47
C TYR A 6 -8.60 -12.62 4.68
N LEU A 7 -7.57 -13.26 4.10
CA LEU A 7 -7.75 -14.52 3.39
C LEU A 7 -8.34 -15.60 4.31
N LYS A 8 -7.79 -15.72 5.51
CA LYS A 8 -8.21 -16.72 6.48
C LYS A 8 -9.68 -16.53 6.87
N ASP A 9 -10.10 -15.29 7.08
CA ASP A 9 -11.44 -14.97 7.59
C ASP A 9 -12.50 -14.93 6.49
N TYR A 10 -12.15 -14.48 5.26
CA TYR A 10 -13.10 -14.21 4.20
C TYR A 10 -12.87 -14.99 2.91
N LYS A 11 -11.70 -15.60 2.73
CA LYS A 11 -11.32 -16.35 1.54
C LYS A 11 -10.73 -17.70 1.95
N GLY A 12 -11.44 -18.42 2.81
CA GLY A 12 -10.96 -19.66 3.41
C GLY A 12 -10.52 -20.73 2.41
N GLY A 13 -11.22 -20.86 1.28
CA GLY A 13 -10.84 -21.79 0.23
C GLY A 13 -9.47 -21.49 -0.38
N LEU A 14 -9.24 -20.24 -0.72
CA LEU A 14 -7.94 -19.81 -1.23
C LEU A 14 -6.84 -19.95 -0.18
N TYR A 15 -7.12 -19.54 1.05
CA TYR A 15 -6.16 -19.68 2.14
C TYR A 15 -5.74 -21.15 2.32
N SER A 16 -6.72 -22.07 2.35
CA SER A 16 -6.45 -23.49 2.50
C SER A 16 -5.63 -24.05 1.33
N TYR A 17 -5.99 -23.68 0.11
CA TYR A 17 -5.25 -24.09 -1.08
C TYR A 17 -3.78 -23.63 -1.01
N LEU A 18 -3.55 -22.36 -0.73
CA LEU A 18 -2.20 -21.80 -0.66
C LEU A 18 -1.37 -22.43 0.46
N THR A 19 -2.01 -22.71 1.60
CA THR A 19 -1.35 -23.38 2.73
C THR A 19 -0.97 -24.80 2.38
N LEU A 20 -1.89 -25.56 1.80
CA LEU A 20 -1.67 -26.97 1.47
C LEU A 20 -0.65 -27.16 0.36
N THR A 21 -0.59 -26.25 -0.60
CA THR A 21 0.39 -26.31 -1.70
C THR A 21 1.75 -25.73 -1.31
N GLY A 22 1.87 -25.10 -0.14
CA GLY A 22 3.11 -24.45 0.28
C GLY A 22 3.35 -23.10 -0.39
N GLU A 23 2.35 -22.54 -1.06
CA GLU A 23 2.48 -21.29 -1.85
C GLU A 23 2.12 -20.02 -1.09
N LEU A 24 1.66 -20.14 0.17
CA LEU A 24 1.14 -19.01 0.93
C LEU A 24 2.16 -17.88 1.07
N TRP A 25 3.39 -18.20 1.45
CA TRP A 25 4.39 -17.18 1.72
C TRP A 25 4.87 -16.48 0.45
N THR A 26 5.02 -17.21 -0.64
CA THR A 26 5.33 -16.62 -1.96
C THR A 26 4.21 -15.70 -2.41
N TYR A 27 2.97 -16.13 -2.28
CA TYR A 27 1.81 -15.31 -2.61
C TYR A 27 1.80 -14.00 -1.81
N LEU A 28 2.03 -14.08 -0.48
CA LEU A 28 2.04 -12.88 0.36
C LEU A 28 3.22 -11.95 0.06
N ALA A 29 4.39 -12.52 -0.25
CA ALA A 29 5.55 -11.72 -0.63
C ALA A 29 5.33 -10.98 -1.95
N ASP A 30 4.74 -11.65 -2.94
CA ASP A 30 4.42 -11.04 -4.23
C ASP A 30 3.40 -9.91 -4.06
N LEU A 31 2.39 -10.12 -3.24
CA LEU A 31 1.41 -9.07 -2.94
C LEU A 31 2.06 -7.88 -2.24
N ASN A 32 2.95 -8.14 -1.29
CA ASN A 32 3.66 -7.05 -0.60
C ASN A 32 4.48 -6.22 -1.58
N GLU A 33 5.17 -6.87 -2.50
CA GLU A 33 5.94 -6.19 -3.53
C GLU A 33 5.03 -5.33 -4.41
N GLN A 34 3.88 -5.86 -4.84
CA GLN A 34 2.90 -5.10 -5.61
C GLN A 34 2.39 -3.89 -4.84
N CYS A 35 2.11 -4.05 -3.55
CA CYS A 35 1.65 -2.94 -2.71
C CYS A 35 2.71 -1.84 -2.59
N VAL A 36 3.97 -2.21 -2.39
CA VAL A 36 5.06 -1.24 -2.28
C VAL A 36 5.25 -0.47 -3.59
N GLU A 37 5.28 -1.17 -4.71
CA GLU A 37 5.43 -0.55 -6.03
C GLU A 37 4.26 0.38 -6.34
N TYR A 38 3.04 -0.05 -6.05
CA TYR A 38 1.85 0.77 -6.29
C TYR A 38 1.82 1.99 -5.38
N ARG A 39 2.20 1.82 -4.13
CA ARG A 39 2.30 2.94 -3.19
C ARG A 39 3.31 3.99 -3.68
N ASP A 40 4.49 3.55 -4.09
CA ASP A 40 5.53 4.46 -4.57
C ASP A 40 5.07 5.21 -5.82
N PHE A 41 4.41 4.52 -6.75
CA PHE A 41 3.85 5.14 -7.95
C PHE A 41 2.81 6.21 -7.58
N LEU A 42 1.84 5.85 -6.74
CA LEU A 42 0.77 6.78 -6.35
C LEU A 42 1.30 7.96 -5.54
N MET A 43 2.25 7.73 -4.63
CA MET A 43 2.87 8.80 -3.86
C MET A 43 3.53 9.81 -4.77
N ASN A 44 4.36 9.35 -5.71
CA ASN A 44 5.05 10.23 -6.63
C ASN A 44 4.07 11.01 -7.51
N GLN A 45 3.06 10.34 -8.04
CA GLN A 45 2.06 10.96 -8.90
C GLN A 45 1.26 12.03 -8.17
N ILE A 46 0.74 11.71 -7.00
CA ILE A 46 -0.12 12.63 -6.25
C ILE A 46 0.69 13.79 -5.67
N MET A 47 1.89 13.52 -5.16
CA MET A 47 2.75 14.59 -4.64
C MET A 47 3.11 15.58 -5.74
N GLU A 48 3.41 15.09 -6.94
CA GLU A 48 3.68 15.97 -8.08
C GLU A 48 2.45 16.80 -8.44
N GLN A 49 1.28 16.16 -8.55
CA GLN A 49 0.03 16.85 -8.90
C GLN A 49 -0.36 17.91 -7.88
N GLU A 50 -0.06 17.71 -6.61
CA GLU A 50 -0.44 18.62 -5.53
C GLU A 50 0.67 19.60 -5.15
N GLY A 51 1.77 19.61 -5.88
CA GLY A 51 2.85 20.57 -5.65
C GLY A 51 3.65 20.32 -4.36
N ILE A 52 3.69 19.08 -3.89
CA ILE A 52 4.45 18.71 -2.71
C ILE A 52 5.86 18.36 -3.16
N THR A 53 6.68 19.38 -3.36
CA THR A 53 7.97 19.29 -4.05
C THR A 53 9.14 19.44 -3.08
N GLU A 54 10.35 19.16 -3.59
CA GLU A 54 11.57 19.42 -2.83
C GLU A 54 11.76 20.91 -2.55
N GLU A 55 11.28 21.80 -3.45
CA GLU A 55 11.29 23.24 -3.20
C GLU A 55 10.42 23.58 -2.00
N LEU A 56 9.22 23.05 -1.92
CA LEU A 56 8.35 23.25 -0.76
C LEU A 56 9.04 22.74 0.51
N LYS A 57 9.66 21.58 0.45
CA LYS A 57 10.36 21.00 1.59
C LYS A 57 11.48 21.88 2.10
N SER A 58 12.25 22.50 1.20
CA SER A 58 13.33 23.41 1.58
C SER A 58 12.82 24.75 2.12
N ARG A 59 11.67 25.22 1.64
CA ARG A 59 11.09 26.49 2.07
C ARG A 59 10.27 26.37 3.35
N ASP A 60 9.50 25.29 3.47
CA ASP A 60 8.59 25.05 4.59
C ASP A 60 8.49 23.55 4.85
N GLN A 61 9.45 23.03 5.62
CA GLN A 61 9.55 21.58 5.87
C GLN A 61 8.35 21.03 6.62
N MET A 62 7.80 21.77 7.58
CA MET A 62 6.66 21.31 8.36
C MET A 62 5.41 21.19 7.49
N GLU A 63 5.19 22.14 6.62
CA GLU A 63 4.07 22.08 5.67
C GLU A 63 4.25 20.91 4.70
N TRP A 64 5.48 20.68 4.21
CA TRP A 64 5.77 19.55 3.35
C TRP A 64 5.44 18.22 4.05
N VAL A 65 5.88 18.06 5.30
CA VAL A 65 5.62 16.83 6.09
C VAL A 65 4.12 16.62 6.28
N ARG A 66 3.40 17.69 6.67
CA ARG A 66 1.94 17.61 6.88
C ARG A 66 1.22 17.16 5.61
N ARG A 67 1.57 17.77 4.48
CA ARG A 67 0.93 17.45 3.21
C ARG A 67 1.32 16.07 2.69
N ALA A 68 2.58 15.68 2.84
CA ALA A 68 3.05 14.35 2.46
C ALA A 68 2.37 13.25 3.28
N ASN A 69 2.20 13.47 4.59
CA ASN A 69 1.49 12.53 5.46
C ASN A 69 0.02 12.40 5.07
N ASN A 70 -0.62 13.49 4.67
CA ASN A 70 -2.00 13.44 4.18
C ASN A 70 -2.11 12.59 2.91
N VAL A 71 -1.20 12.78 1.97
CA VAL A 71 -1.16 11.97 0.74
C VAL A 71 -0.93 10.50 1.09
N ARG A 72 -0.01 10.22 1.99
CA ARG A 72 0.30 8.85 2.40
C ARG A 72 -0.94 8.15 2.99
N SER A 73 -1.69 8.83 3.82
CA SER A 73 -2.92 8.25 4.39
C SER A 73 -3.93 7.91 3.30
N ARG A 74 -4.11 8.80 2.32
CA ARG A 74 -5.02 8.55 1.20
C ARG A 74 -4.55 7.38 0.34
N VAL A 75 -3.25 7.30 0.07
CA VAL A 75 -2.66 6.20 -0.71
C VAL A 75 -2.80 4.88 0.02
N ASP A 76 -2.52 4.84 1.32
CA ASP A 76 -2.67 3.63 2.12
C ASP A 76 -4.11 3.11 2.09
N GLU A 77 -5.09 4.00 2.14
CA GLU A 77 -6.50 3.64 2.04
C GLU A 77 -6.83 3.02 0.66
N ILE A 78 -6.31 3.60 -0.42
CA ILE A 78 -6.48 3.05 -1.76
C ILE A 78 -5.91 1.63 -1.83
N ILE A 79 -4.70 1.43 -1.31
CA ILE A 79 -4.05 0.13 -1.36
C ILE A 79 -4.82 -0.92 -0.55
N LEU A 80 -5.29 -0.56 0.64
CA LEU A 80 -6.10 -1.47 1.45
C LEU A 80 -7.35 -1.92 0.69
N ASN A 81 -8.03 -1.01 0.02
CA ASN A 81 -9.27 -1.31 -0.69
C ASN A 81 -9.04 -2.04 -2.01
N GLU A 82 -7.97 -1.75 -2.73
CA GLU A 82 -7.73 -2.30 -4.06
C GLU A 82 -6.92 -3.58 -4.08
N LEU A 83 -6.00 -3.77 -3.13
CA LEU A 83 -5.07 -4.89 -3.13
C LEU A 83 -5.16 -5.79 -1.91
N VAL A 84 -5.53 -5.26 -0.75
CA VAL A 84 -5.47 -6.02 0.51
C VAL A 84 -6.82 -6.67 0.82
N TYR A 85 -7.92 -5.96 0.71
CA TYR A 85 -9.26 -6.43 1.05
C TYR A 85 -10.10 -6.76 -0.18
N VAL A 86 -9.53 -7.52 -1.07
CA VAL A 86 -10.22 -7.95 -2.31
C VAL A 86 -10.44 -9.45 -2.39
#